data_ad7aa518d6872e689a39866cf57a9348
#
_entry.id   ad7aa518d6872e689a39866cf57a9348
#
_cell.length_a   1.000
_cell.length_b   1.000
_cell.length_c   1.000
_cell.angle_alpha   90.00
_cell.angle_beta   90.00
_cell.angle_gamma   90.00
#
_symmetry.space_group_name_H-M   'P 1'
#
loop_
_entity.id
_entity.type
_entity.pdbx_description
1 polymer ?
#
loop_
_entity_poly.entity_id
_entity_poly.type
_entity_poly.pdbx_seq_one_letter_code
_entity_poly.pdbx_strand_id
1 'polypeptide(L)'
;MNPFSLAKKIFDAKTGKDPIDQDVDHGLPFKAKVGSLITLNVSPFLRAEGTLVKAPDRMQTVVAISRLRMPMDGKLYRLYLTKGDDASEMESFIQVYMTAKGDIDELQYYQRMLRMYPETEVDYNLFTGRSEEGLGFKEFSLWKEQMAGIGYDEVLLDEAFGDEEQLVFERQIPGADFLRPFTATENRIDNSAGSEGLLQEVIFMPYVRELESGGQELLLLSAETVKEQNHRQKQEVHVDFMIGVPLTESDVSIQ
;
A
#
# COMPACT_ATOMS: atom_id res chain seq x y z
N MET A 1 0.61 -14.82 11.76
CA MET A 1 -0.51 -14.45 10.85
C MET A 1 -0.07 -14.73 9.45
N ASN A 2 -0.97 -15.14 8.57
CA ASN A 2 -0.59 -15.41 7.18
C ASN A 2 -0.75 -14.10 6.38
N PRO A 3 0.34 -13.44 5.94
CA PRO A 3 0.28 -12.14 5.27
C PRO A 3 -0.42 -12.18 3.90
N PHE A 4 -0.80 -13.37 3.45
CA PHE A 4 -1.51 -13.60 2.18
C PHE A 4 -3.03 -13.53 2.30
N SER A 5 -3.57 -13.21 3.47
CA SER A 5 -5.01 -13.31 3.73
C SER A 5 -5.80 -12.28 2.95
N LEU A 6 -5.40 -11.01 2.95
CA LEU A 6 -6.09 -9.92 2.26
C LEU A 6 -6.09 -10.10 0.73
N ALA A 7 -4.91 -10.28 0.14
CA ALA A 7 -4.77 -10.42 -1.30
C ALA A 7 -5.57 -11.63 -1.82
N LYS A 8 -5.54 -12.76 -1.07
CA LYS A 8 -6.35 -13.94 -1.38
C LYS A 8 -7.85 -13.65 -1.29
N LYS A 9 -8.32 -12.95 -0.25
CA LYS A 9 -9.74 -12.60 -0.08
C LYS A 9 -10.25 -11.71 -1.20
N ILE A 10 -9.46 -10.71 -1.62
CA ILE A 10 -9.80 -9.87 -2.77
C ILE A 10 -9.92 -10.72 -4.03
N PHE A 11 -9.00 -11.64 -4.24
CA PHE A 11 -9.02 -12.53 -5.41
C PHE A 11 -10.22 -13.48 -5.40
N ASP A 12 -10.52 -14.11 -4.25
CA ASP A 12 -11.63 -15.05 -4.10
C ASP A 12 -12.98 -14.35 -4.29
N ALA A 13 -13.16 -13.14 -3.77
CA ALA A 13 -14.34 -12.32 -4.01
C ALA A 13 -14.50 -11.94 -5.49
N LYS A 14 -13.41 -11.56 -6.17
CA LYS A 14 -13.41 -11.24 -7.61
C LYS A 14 -13.79 -12.45 -8.49
N THR A 15 -13.48 -13.66 -8.03
CA THR A 15 -13.80 -14.91 -8.73
C THR A 15 -15.18 -15.49 -8.35
N GLY A 16 -15.93 -14.79 -7.47
CA GLY A 16 -17.28 -15.20 -7.06
C GLY A 16 -17.32 -16.41 -6.13
N LYS A 17 -16.21 -16.72 -5.45
CA LYS A 17 -16.12 -17.87 -4.53
C LYS A 17 -16.71 -17.61 -3.15
N ASP A 18 -16.71 -16.34 -2.73
CA ASP A 18 -17.25 -15.95 -1.43
C ASP A 18 -18.46 -15.01 -1.59
N PRO A 19 -19.54 -15.19 -0.81
CA PRO A 19 -20.65 -14.24 -0.80
C PRO A 19 -20.17 -12.92 -0.20
N ILE A 20 -20.49 -11.81 -0.87
CA ILE A 20 -20.29 -10.46 -0.30
C ILE A 20 -21.26 -10.32 0.85
N ASP A 21 -20.76 -10.28 2.09
CA ASP A 21 -21.59 -10.08 3.27
C ASP A 21 -22.13 -8.64 3.34
N GLN A 22 -23.24 -8.44 4.04
CA GLN A 22 -23.87 -7.12 4.15
C GLN A 22 -22.90 -6.12 4.79
N ASP A 23 -22.85 -4.90 4.24
CA ASP A 23 -21.95 -3.82 4.68
C ASP A 23 -22.37 -3.28 6.08
N VAL A 24 -22.09 -4.06 7.12
CA VAL A 24 -22.33 -3.63 8.50
C VAL A 24 -21.26 -2.60 8.88
N ASP A 25 -21.71 -1.45 9.42
CA ASP A 25 -20.78 -0.43 9.88
C ASP A 25 -20.26 -0.75 11.29
N HIS A 26 -19.01 -1.21 11.36
CA HIS A 26 -18.29 -1.47 12.60
C HIS A 26 -17.46 -0.25 13.09
N GLY A 27 -17.59 0.91 12.39
CA GLY A 27 -16.77 2.08 12.66
C GLY A 27 -15.38 1.99 12.01
N LEU A 28 -14.52 2.94 12.35
CA LEU A 28 -13.14 3.01 11.86
C LEU A 28 -12.22 2.09 12.69
N PRO A 29 -11.15 1.53 12.07
CA PRO A 29 -10.19 0.72 12.78
C PRO A 29 -9.58 1.50 13.95
N PHE A 30 -9.38 0.84 15.08
CA PHE A 30 -8.89 1.44 16.33
C PHE A 30 -9.71 2.65 16.82
N LYS A 31 -10.89 2.93 16.27
CA LYS A 31 -11.66 4.17 16.47
C LYS A 31 -10.86 5.43 16.11
N ALA A 32 -9.91 5.30 15.18
CA ALA A 32 -9.05 6.37 14.73
C ALA A 32 -9.85 7.54 14.14
N LYS A 33 -9.33 8.75 14.32
CA LYS A 33 -9.85 9.99 13.72
C LYS A 33 -8.69 10.77 13.14
N VAL A 34 -8.96 11.65 12.19
CA VAL A 34 -7.97 12.66 11.78
C VAL A 34 -7.59 13.48 13.01
N GLY A 35 -6.29 13.58 13.29
CA GLY A 35 -5.72 14.18 14.50
C GLY A 35 -5.43 13.19 15.65
N SER A 36 -5.83 11.91 15.56
CA SER A 36 -5.45 10.90 16.54
C SER A 36 -3.93 10.70 16.57
N LEU A 37 -3.38 10.48 17.76
CA LEU A 37 -1.97 10.12 17.91
C LEU A 37 -1.81 8.61 17.80
N ILE A 38 -0.90 8.16 16.95
CA ILE A 38 -0.49 6.77 16.80
C ILE A 38 0.90 6.60 17.41
N THR A 39 1.06 5.56 18.22
CA THR A 39 2.36 5.08 18.68
C THR A 39 2.64 3.75 17.97
N LEU A 40 3.78 3.69 17.27
CA LEU A 40 4.26 2.49 16.58
C LEU A 40 5.36 1.81 17.40
N ASN A 41 5.28 0.48 17.49
CA ASN A 41 6.38 -0.32 18.00
C ASN A 41 7.49 -0.38 16.94
N VAL A 42 8.72 -0.13 17.35
CA VAL A 42 9.87 -0.19 16.44
C VAL A 42 10.33 -1.62 16.11
N SER A 43 9.88 -2.62 16.88
CA SER A 43 10.32 -4.01 16.73
C SER A 43 10.07 -4.62 15.35
N PRO A 44 8.95 -4.38 14.64
CA PRO A 44 8.76 -4.88 13.28
C PRO A 44 9.84 -4.38 12.32
N PHE A 45 10.21 -3.11 12.43
CA PHE A 45 11.21 -2.46 11.58
C PHE A 45 12.62 -2.97 11.87
N LEU A 46 12.96 -3.21 13.15
CA LEU A 46 14.24 -3.79 13.54
C LEU A 46 14.41 -5.26 13.12
N ARG A 47 13.31 -6.01 13.09
CA ARG A 47 13.32 -7.40 12.60
C ARG A 47 13.38 -7.49 11.06
N ALA A 48 13.06 -6.43 10.38
CA ALA A 48 13.13 -6.33 8.94
C ALA A 48 14.52 -5.85 8.47
N GLU A 49 15.59 -6.40 9.06
CA GLU A 49 16.98 -6.15 8.65
C GLU A 49 17.16 -6.54 7.17
N GLY A 50 17.84 -5.69 6.40
CA GLY A 50 17.99 -5.87 4.96
C GLY A 50 16.77 -5.40 4.15
N THR A 51 15.96 -4.50 4.70
CA THR A 51 14.81 -3.88 4.03
C THR A 51 15.13 -2.46 3.54
N LEU A 52 14.40 -2.03 2.51
CA LEU A 52 14.40 -0.64 2.04
C LEU A 52 13.52 0.29 2.91
N VAL A 53 12.80 -0.25 3.89
CA VAL A 53 11.89 0.52 4.74
C VAL A 53 12.66 1.32 5.78
N LYS A 54 12.43 2.64 5.83
CA LYS A 54 12.87 3.49 6.93
C LYS A 54 11.92 3.34 8.12
N ALA A 55 12.47 3.06 9.29
CA ALA A 55 11.65 3.06 10.50
C ALA A 55 11.05 4.46 10.71
N PRO A 56 9.72 4.58 10.85
CA PRO A 56 9.08 5.87 11.12
C PRO A 56 9.37 6.35 12.55
N ASP A 57 9.13 7.63 12.80
CA ASP A 57 9.10 8.13 14.16
C ASP A 57 8.07 7.35 15.00
N ARG A 58 8.43 7.08 16.26
CA ARG A 58 7.59 6.26 17.14
C ARG A 58 6.20 6.85 17.37
N MET A 59 6.08 8.16 17.40
CA MET A 59 4.80 8.87 17.55
C MET A 59 4.48 9.61 16.26
N GLN A 60 3.29 9.34 15.72
CA GLN A 60 2.78 9.92 14.50
C GLN A 60 1.38 10.48 14.72
N THR A 61 0.94 11.38 13.85
CA THR A 61 -0.44 11.88 13.85
C THR A 61 -1.16 11.33 12.62
N VAL A 62 -2.40 10.88 12.79
CA VAL A 62 -3.27 10.54 11.67
C VAL A 62 -3.67 11.83 10.95
N VAL A 63 -3.10 12.07 9.77
CA VAL A 63 -3.36 13.29 8.98
C VAL A 63 -4.51 13.13 7.98
N ALA A 64 -4.82 11.90 7.60
CA ALA A 64 -5.98 11.56 6.77
C ALA A 64 -6.39 10.10 7.00
N ILE A 65 -7.64 9.78 6.65
CA ILE A 65 -8.15 8.41 6.68
C ILE A 65 -8.85 8.14 5.36
N SER A 66 -8.58 6.98 4.76
CA SER A 66 -9.30 6.57 3.56
C SER A 66 -9.94 5.19 3.72
N ARG A 67 -10.96 4.95 2.90
CA ARG A 67 -11.56 3.66 2.66
C ARG A 67 -11.39 3.30 1.19
N LEU A 68 -10.81 2.13 0.93
CA LEU A 68 -10.72 1.55 -0.40
C LEU A 68 -11.95 0.65 -0.62
N ARG A 69 -12.77 1.00 -1.60
CA ARG A 69 -13.96 0.25 -1.96
C ARG A 69 -13.65 -0.63 -3.16
N MET A 70 -13.78 -1.94 -2.97
CA MET A 70 -13.62 -2.96 -4.00
C MET A 70 -14.51 -4.15 -3.68
N PRO A 71 -14.80 -5.04 -4.65
CA PRO A 71 -15.52 -6.29 -4.39
C PRO A 71 -14.67 -7.21 -3.49
N MET A 72 -14.97 -7.24 -2.20
CA MET A 72 -14.31 -8.10 -1.22
C MET A 72 -15.20 -8.25 0.01
N ASP A 73 -15.01 -9.32 0.76
CA ASP A 73 -15.55 -9.45 2.11
C ASP A 73 -14.74 -8.57 3.06
N GLY A 74 -15.42 -7.83 3.94
CA GLY A 74 -14.76 -6.89 4.87
C GLY A 74 -14.44 -5.52 4.26
N LYS A 75 -13.55 -4.78 4.93
CA LYS A 75 -13.25 -3.37 4.62
C LYS A 75 -11.76 -3.10 4.67
N LEU A 76 -11.26 -2.34 3.70
CA LEU A 76 -9.87 -1.90 3.62
C LEU A 76 -9.78 -0.41 3.89
N TYR A 77 -8.94 -0.03 4.85
CA TYR A 77 -8.67 1.34 5.24
C TYR A 77 -7.20 1.68 5.13
N ARG A 78 -6.89 2.97 4.95
CA ARG A 78 -5.55 3.52 5.14
C ARG A 78 -5.62 4.66 6.16
N LEU A 79 -4.77 4.59 7.17
CA LEU A 79 -4.55 5.65 8.15
C LEU A 79 -3.26 6.36 7.74
N TYR A 80 -3.37 7.52 7.11
CA TYR A 80 -2.21 8.28 6.64
C TYR A 80 -1.50 8.95 7.80
N LEU A 81 -0.19 8.78 7.87
CA LEU A 81 0.71 9.39 8.84
C LEU A 81 1.38 10.62 8.25
N THR A 82 1.65 10.58 6.95
CA THR A 82 2.07 11.72 6.14
C THR A 82 1.32 11.66 4.81
N LYS A 83 1.03 12.82 4.21
CA LYS A 83 0.32 12.88 2.92
C LYS A 83 1.27 12.91 1.72
N GLY A 84 2.53 13.31 1.94
CA GLY A 84 3.49 13.53 0.89
C GLY A 84 3.10 14.69 -0.04
N ASP A 85 2.36 15.66 0.49
CA ASP A 85 1.93 16.86 -0.25
C ASP A 85 3.12 17.81 -0.48
N ASP A 86 4.14 17.75 0.39
CA ASP A 86 5.42 18.43 0.20
C ASP A 86 6.42 17.48 -0.48
N ALA A 87 7.21 17.99 -1.42
CA ALA A 87 8.22 17.20 -2.14
C ALA A 87 9.30 16.59 -1.22
N SER A 88 9.49 17.18 -0.04
CA SER A 88 10.40 16.68 1.01
C SER A 88 9.77 15.59 1.89
N GLU A 89 8.44 15.43 1.85
CA GLU A 89 7.70 14.51 2.70
C GLU A 89 7.29 13.25 1.93
N MET A 90 7.73 12.09 2.37
CA MET A 90 7.30 10.82 1.80
C MET A 90 5.96 10.41 2.40
N GLU A 91 4.96 10.15 1.55
CA GLU A 91 3.68 9.60 1.98
C GLU A 91 3.89 8.29 2.74
N SER A 92 3.22 8.16 3.88
CA SER A 92 3.20 6.92 4.65
C SER A 92 1.83 6.67 5.27
N PHE A 93 1.46 5.40 5.39
CA PHE A 93 0.19 5.00 5.98
C PHE A 93 0.24 3.61 6.62
N ILE A 94 -0.70 3.36 7.52
CA ILE A 94 -1.01 2.02 7.98
C ILE A 94 -2.23 1.53 7.19
N GLN A 95 -2.08 0.45 6.43
CA GLN A 95 -3.17 -0.23 5.77
C GLN A 95 -3.78 -1.25 6.74
N VAL A 96 -5.10 -1.20 6.89
CA VAL A 96 -5.86 -2.02 7.84
C VAL A 96 -6.95 -2.76 7.09
N TYR A 97 -6.89 -4.08 7.11
CA TYR A 97 -8.00 -4.90 6.67
C TYR A 97 -8.83 -5.34 7.88
N MET A 98 -10.13 -5.01 7.84
CA MET A 98 -11.13 -5.46 8.82
C MET A 98 -12.05 -6.48 8.17
N THR A 99 -12.29 -7.60 8.87
CA THR A 99 -13.25 -8.61 8.44
C THR A 99 -14.67 -8.06 8.43
N ALA A 100 -15.62 -8.78 7.82
CA ALA A 100 -17.05 -8.43 7.89
C ALA A 100 -17.59 -8.41 9.33
N LYS A 101 -16.92 -9.06 10.29
CA LYS A 101 -17.27 -9.04 11.71
C LYS A 101 -16.73 -7.84 12.47
N GLY A 102 -15.88 -7.04 11.84
CA GLY A 102 -15.26 -5.87 12.45
C GLY A 102 -13.92 -6.14 13.15
N ASP A 103 -13.41 -7.39 13.08
CA ASP A 103 -12.10 -7.74 13.63
C ASP A 103 -11.00 -7.27 12.68
N ILE A 104 -9.90 -6.77 13.23
CA ILE A 104 -8.70 -6.48 12.47
C ILE A 104 -7.99 -7.79 12.16
N ASP A 105 -7.78 -8.10 10.89
CA ASP A 105 -7.16 -9.35 10.46
C ASP A 105 -5.76 -9.14 9.88
N GLU A 106 -5.52 -7.99 9.25
CA GLU A 106 -4.23 -7.67 8.64
C GLU A 106 -3.88 -6.20 8.81
N LEU A 107 -2.63 -5.94 9.19
CA LEU A 107 -2.04 -4.63 9.35
C LEU A 107 -0.71 -4.57 8.61
N GLN A 108 -0.49 -3.49 7.87
CA GLN A 108 0.71 -3.28 7.09
C GLN A 108 1.09 -1.81 7.18
N TYR A 109 2.37 -1.52 7.43
CA TYR A 109 2.92 -0.17 7.28
C TYR A 109 3.49 -0.04 5.88
N TYR A 110 3.22 1.09 5.23
CA TYR A 110 3.80 1.46 3.95
C TYR A 110 4.35 2.88 3.97
N GLN A 111 5.43 3.09 3.23
CA GLN A 111 5.96 4.40 2.89
C GLN A 111 6.24 4.48 1.40
N ARG A 112 6.04 5.66 0.80
CA ARG A 112 6.36 5.87 -0.61
C ARG A 112 7.86 5.88 -0.82
N MET A 113 8.31 5.04 -1.71
CA MET A 113 9.70 4.96 -2.15
C MET A 113 9.94 5.85 -3.37
N LEU A 114 8.99 5.79 -4.32
CA LEU A 114 9.06 6.51 -5.59
C LEU A 114 7.66 6.85 -6.08
N ARG A 115 7.49 8.00 -6.72
CA ARG A 115 6.33 8.37 -7.53
C ARG A 115 6.78 8.63 -8.95
N MET A 116 6.09 8.02 -9.91
CA MET A 116 6.31 8.19 -11.34
C MET A 116 5.03 8.73 -12.01
N TYR A 117 5.23 9.44 -13.11
CA TYR A 117 4.14 9.93 -13.94
C TYR A 117 4.26 9.25 -15.31
N PRO A 118 3.30 8.40 -15.72
CA PRO A 118 3.31 7.81 -17.05
C PRO A 118 3.28 8.89 -18.12
N GLU A 119 4.25 8.90 -19.02
CA GLU A 119 4.35 9.91 -20.08
C GLU A 119 3.64 9.45 -21.35
N THR A 120 3.51 8.14 -21.55
CA THR A 120 2.90 7.53 -22.74
C THR A 120 1.76 6.57 -22.38
N GLU A 121 0.91 6.27 -23.37
CA GLU A 121 -0.12 5.25 -23.21
C GLU A 121 0.47 3.85 -22.96
N VAL A 122 1.66 3.58 -23.48
CA VAL A 122 2.38 2.33 -23.23
C VAL A 122 2.76 2.22 -21.76
N ASP A 123 3.36 3.26 -21.17
CA ASP A 123 3.73 3.30 -19.76
C ASP A 123 2.48 3.12 -18.86
N TYR A 124 1.41 3.84 -19.20
CA TYR A 124 0.14 3.71 -18.48
C TYR A 124 -0.41 2.28 -18.52
N ASN A 125 -0.36 1.63 -19.68
CA ASN A 125 -0.85 0.27 -19.84
C ASN A 125 -0.01 -0.74 -19.04
N LEU A 126 1.31 -0.56 -18.96
CA LEU A 126 2.20 -1.40 -18.14
C LEU A 126 1.83 -1.34 -16.66
N PHE A 127 1.50 -0.16 -16.12
CA PHE A 127 1.14 -0.01 -14.71
C PHE A 127 -0.33 -0.26 -14.39
N THR A 128 -1.18 -0.42 -15.39
CA THR A 128 -2.59 -0.79 -15.19
C THR A 128 -2.91 -2.23 -15.57
N GLY A 129 -1.94 -2.95 -16.13
CA GLY A 129 -2.09 -4.34 -16.60
C GLY A 129 -3.09 -4.49 -17.77
N ARG A 130 -3.37 -3.43 -18.51
CA ARG A 130 -4.32 -3.47 -19.65
C ARG A 130 -3.82 -4.29 -20.81
N SER A 131 -2.50 -4.30 -21.02
CA SER A 131 -1.84 -5.06 -22.10
C SER A 131 -1.52 -6.51 -21.72
N GLU A 132 -1.88 -6.97 -20.54
CA GLU A 132 -1.41 -8.24 -19.94
C GLU A 132 0.13 -8.27 -19.81
N GLU A 133 0.74 -7.10 -19.68
CA GLU A 133 2.16 -6.87 -19.49
C GLU A 133 2.36 -5.97 -18.25
N GLY A 134 3.58 -5.99 -17.68
CA GLY A 134 3.94 -5.12 -16.56
C GLY A 134 3.29 -5.54 -15.25
N LEU A 135 2.53 -4.64 -14.61
CA LEU A 135 1.91 -4.89 -13.31
C LEU A 135 0.95 -6.06 -13.35
N GLY A 136 1.23 -7.11 -12.57
CA GLY A 136 0.43 -8.33 -12.52
C GLY A 136 1.19 -9.62 -12.81
N PHE A 137 2.46 -9.55 -13.22
CA PHE A 137 3.33 -10.74 -13.31
C PHE A 137 3.59 -11.32 -11.92
N LYS A 138 4.07 -12.58 -11.88
CA LYS A 138 4.43 -13.29 -10.64
C LYS A 138 5.50 -12.58 -9.85
N GLU A 139 6.44 -11.95 -10.53
CA GLU A 139 7.62 -11.32 -9.95
C GLU A 139 7.71 -9.88 -10.37
N PHE A 140 8.23 -9.05 -9.48
CA PHE A 140 8.61 -7.68 -9.75
C PHE A 140 10.02 -7.44 -9.19
N SER A 141 10.91 -6.87 -10.01
CA SER A 141 12.31 -6.63 -9.62
C SER A 141 12.58 -5.14 -9.43
N LEU A 142 13.24 -4.81 -8.33
CA LEU A 142 13.87 -3.51 -8.11
C LEU A 142 15.37 -3.64 -8.36
N TRP A 143 15.95 -2.71 -9.11
CA TRP A 143 17.37 -2.72 -9.46
C TRP A 143 18.13 -1.69 -8.64
N LYS A 144 19.28 -2.08 -8.05
CA LYS A 144 20.12 -1.22 -7.21
C LYS A 144 20.51 0.07 -7.93
N GLU A 145 20.94 -0.04 -9.19
CA GLU A 145 21.33 1.11 -10.02
C GLU A 145 20.18 2.10 -10.23
N GLN A 146 18.96 1.60 -10.50
CA GLN A 146 17.78 2.45 -10.66
C GLN A 146 17.42 3.18 -9.36
N MET A 147 17.49 2.48 -8.24
CA MET A 147 17.22 3.05 -6.91
C MET A 147 18.25 4.11 -6.53
N ALA A 148 19.53 3.86 -6.79
CA ALA A 148 20.59 4.85 -6.60
C ALA A 148 20.40 6.07 -7.52
N GLY A 149 19.99 5.83 -8.77
CA GLY A 149 19.74 6.90 -9.76
C GLY A 149 18.63 7.87 -9.38
N ILE A 150 17.64 7.44 -8.59
CA ILE A 150 16.58 8.30 -8.03
C ILE A 150 16.97 8.94 -6.69
N GLY A 151 18.19 8.70 -6.19
CA GLY A 151 18.70 9.27 -4.94
C GLY A 151 18.17 8.57 -3.69
N TYR A 152 17.84 7.27 -3.76
CA TYR A 152 17.47 6.51 -2.58
C TYR A 152 18.65 6.42 -1.60
N ASP A 153 18.35 6.19 -0.32
CA ASP A 153 19.34 6.17 0.76
C ASP A 153 20.39 5.07 0.52
N GLU A 154 21.66 5.46 0.32
CA GLU A 154 22.75 4.53 -0.03
C GLU A 154 22.98 3.46 1.06
N VAL A 155 22.81 3.81 2.35
CA VAL A 155 23.01 2.86 3.45
C VAL A 155 21.94 1.77 3.38
N LEU A 156 20.68 2.15 3.17
CA LEU A 156 19.59 1.19 3.01
C LEU A 156 19.75 0.35 1.74
N LEU A 157 20.25 0.94 0.65
CA LEU A 157 20.54 0.18 -0.56
C LEU A 157 21.62 -0.89 -0.32
N ASP A 158 22.71 -0.51 0.34
CA ASP A 158 23.80 -1.44 0.63
C ASP A 158 23.36 -2.56 1.59
N GLU A 159 22.56 -2.24 2.60
CA GLU A 159 22.01 -3.24 3.54
C GLU A 159 20.99 -4.16 2.87
N ALA A 160 20.11 -3.64 1.99
CA ALA A 160 19.04 -4.41 1.37
C ALA A 160 19.52 -5.29 0.21
N PHE A 161 20.43 -4.78 -0.61
CA PHE A 161 20.93 -5.47 -1.79
C PHE A 161 22.17 -6.32 -1.50
N GLY A 162 23.02 -5.95 -0.52
CA GLY A 162 24.31 -6.59 -0.34
C GLY A 162 25.11 -6.61 -1.64
N ASP A 163 25.49 -7.82 -2.08
CA ASP A 163 26.18 -8.06 -3.34
C ASP A 163 25.23 -8.25 -4.55
N GLU A 164 23.90 -8.26 -4.33
CA GLU A 164 22.92 -8.48 -5.38
C GLU A 164 22.67 -7.19 -6.19
N GLU A 165 22.42 -7.35 -7.49
CA GLU A 165 22.07 -6.22 -8.37
C GLU A 165 20.57 -5.92 -8.37
N GLN A 166 19.74 -6.91 -7.97
CA GLN A 166 18.29 -6.80 -7.97
C GLN A 166 17.66 -7.45 -6.74
N LEU A 167 16.55 -6.87 -6.28
CA LEU A 167 15.65 -7.49 -5.30
C LEU A 167 14.41 -7.98 -6.02
N VAL A 168 14.08 -9.26 -5.87
CA VAL A 168 12.93 -9.90 -6.49
C VAL A 168 11.80 -10.01 -5.45
N PHE A 169 10.65 -9.45 -5.79
CA PHE A 169 9.41 -9.54 -5.01
C PHE A 169 8.43 -10.46 -5.72
N GLU A 170 7.85 -11.39 -5.01
CA GLU A 170 6.83 -12.29 -5.52
C GLU A 170 5.42 -11.72 -5.29
N ARG A 171 4.52 -11.87 -6.26
CA ARG A 171 3.13 -11.49 -6.11
C ARG A 171 2.49 -12.28 -4.98
N GLN A 172 1.82 -11.60 -4.04
CA GLN A 172 1.18 -12.22 -2.87
C GLN A 172 0.05 -13.21 -3.20
N ILE A 173 -0.39 -13.25 -4.44
CA ILE A 173 -1.49 -14.11 -4.88
C ILE A 173 -0.93 -15.19 -5.80
N PRO A 174 -1.09 -16.47 -5.45
CA PRO A 174 -0.73 -17.56 -6.33
C PRO A 174 -1.68 -17.62 -7.53
N GLY A 175 -1.22 -18.19 -8.64
CA GLY A 175 -2.04 -18.39 -9.83
C GLY A 175 -1.25 -18.36 -11.14
N ALA A 176 -1.90 -17.95 -12.22
CA ALA A 176 -1.30 -17.83 -13.54
C ALA A 176 -0.10 -16.87 -13.55
N ASP A 177 0.74 -16.93 -14.59
CA ASP A 177 1.92 -16.07 -14.71
C ASP A 177 1.56 -14.58 -14.67
N PHE A 178 0.43 -14.23 -15.26
CA PHE A 178 -0.15 -12.91 -15.19
C PHE A 178 -1.52 -12.95 -14.50
N LEU A 179 -1.77 -12.02 -13.56
CA LEU A 179 -3.07 -11.71 -12.98
C LEU A 179 -3.35 -10.23 -13.14
N ARG A 180 -4.54 -9.88 -13.60
CA ARG A 180 -4.93 -8.46 -13.69
C ARG A 180 -4.88 -7.81 -12.31
N PRO A 181 -4.28 -6.62 -12.21
CA PRO A 181 -4.27 -5.84 -10.98
C PRO A 181 -5.66 -5.61 -10.40
N PHE A 182 -5.71 -5.36 -9.11
CA PHE A 182 -6.95 -4.99 -8.42
C PHE A 182 -7.33 -3.56 -8.74
N THR A 183 -8.64 -3.30 -8.75
CA THR A 183 -9.18 -1.95 -8.91
C THR A 183 -10.03 -1.61 -7.70
N ALA A 184 -9.79 -0.45 -7.11
CA ALA A 184 -10.55 0.11 -6.00
C ALA A 184 -10.92 1.56 -6.27
N THR A 185 -11.96 2.03 -5.59
CA THR A 185 -12.20 3.47 -5.42
C THR A 185 -11.78 3.85 -4.02
N GLU A 186 -10.83 4.76 -3.90
CA GLU A 186 -10.39 5.31 -2.63
C GLU A 186 -11.12 6.62 -2.34
N ASN A 187 -11.70 6.71 -1.14
CA ASN A 187 -12.30 7.91 -0.60
C ASN A 187 -11.52 8.33 0.65
N ARG A 188 -10.73 9.39 0.55
CA ARG A 188 -9.88 9.94 1.61
C ARG A 188 -10.56 11.14 2.26
N ILE A 189 -10.44 11.25 3.56
CA ILE A 189 -10.90 12.38 4.38
C ILE A 189 -9.68 12.99 5.04
N ASP A 190 -9.46 14.28 4.82
CA ASP A 190 -8.27 15.02 5.21
C ASP A 190 -8.49 15.92 6.44
N ASN A 191 -9.73 16.05 6.90
CA ASN A 191 -10.04 16.82 8.12
C ASN A 191 -11.11 16.14 8.98
N SER A 192 -11.19 16.53 10.25
CA SER A 192 -12.12 15.94 11.22
C SER A 192 -13.60 16.22 10.89
N ALA A 193 -13.89 17.24 10.09
CA ALA A 193 -15.25 17.59 9.67
C ALA A 193 -15.71 16.81 8.43
N GLY A 194 -14.78 16.10 7.74
CA GLY A 194 -15.08 15.37 6.51
C GLY A 194 -15.42 16.24 5.30
N SER A 195 -15.08 17.54 5.36
CA SER A 195 -15.37 18.51 4.30
C SER A 195 -14.26 18.62 3.25
N GLU A 196 -13.09 18.09 3.54
CA GLU A 196 -11.93 18.05 2.67
C GLU A 196 -11.51 16.60 2.46
N GLY A 197 -11.09 16.28 1.25
CA GLY A 197 -10.66 14.93 0.92
C GLY A 197 -10.46 14.72 -0.57
N LEU A 198 -10.10 13.49 -0.91
CA LEU A 198 -9.75 13.08 -2.26
C LEU A 198 -10.58 11.86 -2.66
N LEU A 199 -11.09 11.87 -3.88
CA LEU A 199 -11.67 10.69 -4.51
C LEU A 199 -10.81 10.27 -5.70
N GLN A 200 -10.34 9.05 -5.68
CA GLN A 200 -9.47 8.53 -6.72
C GLN A 200 -9.80 7.08 -7.08
N GLU A 201 -9.45 6.70 -8.29
CA GLU A 201 -9.41 5.31 -8.74
C GLU A 201 -7.99 4.77 -8.56
N VAL A 202 -7.87 3.62 -7.94
CA VAL A 202 -6.58 2.98 -7.62
C VAL A 202 -6.54 1.61 -8.29
N ILE A 203 -5.53 1.38 -9.10
CA ILE A 203 -5.21 0.07 -9.69
C ILE A 203 -3.93 -0.39 -9.04
N PHE A 204 -3.92 -1.54 -8.35
CA PHE A 204 -2.77 -1.94 -7.55
C PHE A 204 -2.50 -3.44 -7.56
N MET A 205 -1.25 -3.81 -7.25
CA MET A 205 -0.82 -5.18 -7.05
C MET A 205 0.17 -5.27 -5.88
N PRO A 206 -0.10 -6.10 -4.87
CA PRO A 206 0.81 -6.35 -3.77
C PRO A 206 1.80 -7.46 -4.08
N TYR A 207 3.06 -7.23 -3.72
CA TYR A 207 4.17 -8.17 -3.79
C TYR A 207 4.84 -8.30 -2.42
N VAL A 208 5.61 -9.34 -2.24
CA VAL A 208 6.33 -9.64 -1.00
C VAL A 208 7.69 -10.24 -1.31
N ARG A 209 8.67 -9.95 -0.46
CA ARG A 209 9.98 -10.58 -0.41
C ARG A 209 10.23 -11.12 0.99
N GLU A 210 10.67 -12.37 1.08
CA GLU A 210 11.16 -12.93 2.34
C GLU A 210 12.56 -12.38 2.63
N LEU A 211 12.81 -11.99 3.87
CA LEU A 211 14.10 -11.50 4.32
C LEU A 211 14.91 -12.61 4.97
N GLU A 212 16.24 -12.58 4.89
CA GLU A 212 17.13 -13.54 5.54
C GLU A 212 16.95 -13.55 7.06
N SER A 213 16.56 -12.42 7.65
CA SER A 213 16.19 -12.29 9.07
C SER A 213 14.93 -13.06 9.47
N GLY A 214 14.19 -13.66 8.50
CA GLY A 214 12.92 -14.34 8.69
C GLY A 214 11.71 -13.41 8.76
N GLY A 215 11.91 -12.12 8.46
CA GLY A 215 10.85 -11.14 8.25
C GLY A 215 10.37 -11.08 6.81
N GLN A 216 9.45 -10.17 6.53
CA GLN A 216 8.93 -9.90 5.18
C GLN A 216 9.03 -8.42 4.86
N GLU A 217 9.35 -8.14 3.61
CA GLU A 217 9.24 -6.83 3.03
C GLU A 217 8.14 -6.83 1.98
N LEU A 218 7.29 -5.81 2.03
CA LEU A 218 6.13 -5.66 1.18
C LEU A 218 6.41 -4.60 0.11
N LEU A 219 5.98 -4.85 -1.11
CA LEU A 219 5.99 -3.86 -2.18
C LEU A 219 4.57 -3.74 -2.74
N LEU A 220 3.97 -2.56 -2.60
CA LEU A 220 2.67 -2.24 -3.17
C LEU A 220 2.87 -1.26 -4.32
N LEU A 221 2.55 -1.70 -5.52
CA LEU A 221 2.55 -0.85 -6.71
C LEU A 221 1.11 -0.39 -6.97
N SER A 222 0.90 0.92 -7.07
CA SER A 222 -0.41 1.48 -7.36
C SER A 222 -0.35 2.54 -8.45
N ALA A 223 -1.22 2.43 -9.46
CA ALA A 223 -1.52 3.49 -10.41
C ALA A 223 -2.79 4.20 -9.95
N GLU A 224 -2.68 5.49 -9.66
CA GLU A 224 -3.74 6.28 -9.06
C GLU A 224 -4.21 7.36 -10.05
N THR A 225 -5.53 7.45 -10.21
CA THR A 225 -6.16 8.47 -11.06
C THR A 225 -6.99 9.39 -10.19
N VAL A 226 -6.48 10.60 -9.99
CA VAL A 226 -7.16 11.63 -9.19
C VAL A 226 -8.30 12.23 -10.01
N LYS A 227 -9.51 12.25 -9.43
CA LYS A 227 -10.70 12.87 -10.01
C LYS A 227 -10.93 14.23 -9.33
N GLU A 228 -10.45 15.30 -9.94
CA GLU A 228 -10.81 16.65 -9.46
C GLU A 228 -12.32 16.88 -9.61
N GLN A 229 -13.00 17.22 -8.51
CA GLN A 229 -14.45 17.44 -8.49
C GLN A 229 -14.89 18.64 -9.35
N ASN A 230 -13.99 19.58 -9.69
CA ASN A 230 -14.34 20.86 -10.31
C ASN A 230 -13.77 21.09 -11.73
N HIS A 231 -12.89 20.25 -12.24
CA HIS A 231 -12.33 20.44 -13.59
C HIS A 231 -12.46 19.17 -14.43
N ARG A 232 -13.37 19.21 -15.41
CA ARG A 232 -13.67 18.10 -16.34
C ARG A 232 -12.53 17.67 -17.26
N GLN A 233 -11.29 18.18 -17.14
CA GLN A 233 -10.27 18.03 -18.19
C GLN A 233 -8.86 17.61 -17.76
N LYS A 234 -8.52 17.46 -16.48
CA LYS A 234 -7.22 16.91 -16.11
C LYS A 234 -7.41 15.75 -15.12
N GLN A 235 -7.35 14.54 -15.62
CA GLN A 235 -7.06 13.38 -14.82
C GLN A 235 -5.55 13.33 -14.64
N GLU A 236 -5.07 13.55 -13.44
CA GLU A 236 -3.67 13.32 -13.12
C GLU A 236 -3.52 11.84 -12.76
N VAL A 237 -2.61 11.18 -13.47
CA VAL A 237 -2.28 9.77 -13.21
C VAL A 237 -0.85 9.71 -12.72
N HIS A 238 -0.65 9.07 -11.58
CA HIS A 238 0.68 8.76 -11.08
C HIS A 238 0.76 7.29 -10.66
N VAL A 239 1.98 6.80 -10.55
CA VAL A 239 2.27 5.45 -10.09
C VAL A 239 3.16 5.54 -8.86
N ASP A 240 2.67 5.02 -7.75
CA ASP A 240 3.39 4.96 -6.49
C ASP A 240 3.98 3.57 -6.24
N PHE A 241 5.23 3.57 -5.85
CA PHE A 241 5.95 2.40 -5.34
C PHE A 241 6.04 2.56 -3.83
N MET A 242 5.25 1.76 -3.12
CA MET A 242 5.17 1.78 -1.68
C MET A 242 5.90 0.56 -1.12
N ILE A 243 6.90 0.82 -0.28
CA ILE A 243 7.63 -0.24 0.43
C ILE A 243 7.11 -0.34 1.86
N GLY A 244 7.05 -1.53 2.43
CA GLY A 244 6.42 -1.71 3.73
C GLY A 244 6.80 -2.97 4.48
N VAL A 245 6.29 -3.09 5.70
CA VAL A 245 6.45 -4.25 6.56
C VAL A 245 5.11 -4.65 7.18
N PRO A 246 4.88 -5.95 7.45
CA PRO A 246 3.69 -6.39 8.17
C PRO A 246 3.76 -5.95 9.64
N LEU A 247 2.60 -5.58 10.19
CA LEU A 247 2.40 -5.25 11.59
C LEU A 247 1.43 -6.21 12.25
N THR A 248 1.42 -6.21 13.57
CA THR A 248 0.38 -6.85 14.41
C THR A 248 -0.39 -5.78 15.17
N GLU A 249 -1.58 -6.11 15.70
CA GLU A 249 -2.35 -5.17 16.53
C GLU A 249 -1.56 -4.66 17.75
N SER A 250 -0.67 -5.49 18.31
CA SER A 250 0.19 -5.08 19.43
C SER A 250 1.28 -4.06 19.05
N ASP A 251 1.54 -3.87 17.77
CA ASP A 251 2.53 -2.91 17.27
C ASP A 251 1.95 -1.49 17.11
N VAL A 252 0.61 -1.36 17.21
CA VAL A 252 -0.10 -0.09 16.99
C VAL A 252 -0.94 0.28 18.20
N SER A 253 -0.74 1.47 18.76
CA SER A 253 -1.57 2.04 19.81
C SER A 253 -2.07 3.41 19.38
N ILE A 254 -3.37 3.67 19.52
CA ILE A 254 -4.02 4.94 19.12
C ILE A 254 -4.65 5.61 20.34
N GLN A 255 -4.46 6.94 20.45
CA GLN A 255 -5.01 7.80 21.50
C GLN A 255 -5.84 8.94 20.91
#